data_a5ab31536562ead65502d82805b50738
#
_entry.id   a5ab31536562ead65502d82805b50738
#
_cell.length_a   1.000
_cell.length_b   1.000
_cell.length_c   1.000
_cell.angle_alpha   90.00
_cell.angle_beta   90.00
_cell.angle_gamma   90.00
#
_symmetry.space_group_name_H-M   'P 1'
#
loop_
_entity.id
_entity.type
_entity.pdbx_description
1 polymer ?
#
loop_
_entity_poly.entity_id
_entity_poly.type
_entity_poly.pdbx_seq_one_letter_code
_entity_poly.pdbx_strand_id
1 'polypeptide(L)'
;MLYHIEVITKTFEELFTYEALYRGHLRGRRCKRDKKPLVRFEMTMLSHLNELHEDLMSGKYKVDKYHSFIVEEPKKREIQTLPYANRVVQHVICDDMLAPYFLRHTIVDNCACQEGKGAHFALNRFERKLKEYVRQNGVNGYFLKCDILKYFPSMPHKLLAHTICKHIKDEKIKKVVGDIIDSYHTSEVFLNKYGIESYSADPIKTGRGIPIGNQTSQVFGMYYLDKVDRLVKEKLRIKVYSRYMDDFVLLHRDLQVVKDALEEIKKVVKQLGLYLNDKTQIFPIKNGVTYLGFRFIVTEDGRVIKTVKKATKRRLRWRAKLVKKAYLDRSIPIERVNCSLAAFHGHLTHAHCHDFERELNRRLTFEDREKK
;
A
#
# COMPACT_ATOMS: atom_id res chain seq x y z
N MET A 1 2.01 -32.83 6.00
CA MET A 1 3.34 -32.20 5.91
C MET A 1 3.36 -31.02 6.89
N LEU A 2 4.01 -31.21 8.04
CA LEU A 2 4.25 -30.10 9.00
C LEU A 2 5.28 -29.18 8.34
N TYR A 3 4.82 -28.04 7.80
CA TYR A 3 5.74 -27.00 7.41
C TYR A 3 6.44 -26.51 8.68
N HIS A 4 7.73 -26.75 8.79
CA HIS A 4 8.55 -26.02 9.75
C HIS A 4 8.36 -24.54 9.47
N ILE A 5 7.61 -23.85 10.34
CA ILE A 5 7.49 -22.41 10.27
C ILE A 5 8.88 -21.88 10.64
N GLU A 6 9.65 -21.46 9.64
CA GLU A 6 10.87 -20.72 9.88
C GLU A 6 10.51 -19.54 10.77
N VAL A 7 11.21 -19.34 11.88
CA VAL A 7 10.96 -18.23 12.81
C VAL A 7 12.14 -17.26 12.81
N ILE A 8 11.87 -16.03 13.10
CA ILE A 8 12.88 -14.99 13.30
C ILE A 8 13.57 -15.28 14.63
N THR A 9 14.83 -15.68 14.57
CA THR A 9 15.66 -16.04 15.74
C THR A 9 16.49 -14.88 16.28
N LYS A 10 16.50 -13.74 15.58
CA LYS A 10 17.24 -12.54 15.97
C LYS A 10 16.80 -12.09 17.36
N THR A 11 17.74 -11.85 18.25
CA THR A 11 17.48 -11.37 19.61
C THR A 11 17.24 -9.87 19.64
N PHE A 12 16.68 -9.38 20.73
CA PHE A 12 16.44 -7.95 20.93
C PHE A 12 17.72 -7.14 20.89
N GLU A 13 18.76 -7.64 21.54
CA GLU A 13 20.09 -7.02 21.61
C GLU A 13 20.78 -6.99 20.23
N GLU A 14 20.63 -8.05 19.43
CA GLU A 14 21.13 -8.10 18.04
C GLU A 14 20.36 -7.16 17.10
N LEU A 15 19.08 -6.94 17.34
CA LEU A 15 18.24 -6.08 16.51
C LEU A 15 18.50 -4.61 16.75
N PHE A 16 18.63 -4.19 18.01
CA PHE A 16 18.71 -2.79 18.40
C PHE A 16 20.12 -2.34 18.79
N THR A 17 21.14 -2.77 18.05
CA THR A 17 22.49 -2.23 18.22
C THR A 17 22.52 -0.76 17.83
N TYR A 18 23.53 -0.02 18.32
CA TYR A 18 23.74 1.37 17.94
C TYR A 18 23.88 1.55 16.43
N GLU A 19 24.63 0.65 15.78
CA GLU A 19 24.80 0.63 14.33
C GLU A 19 23.49 0.37 13.57
N ALA A 20 22.62 -0.47 14.11
CA ALA A 20 21.29 -0.73 13.53
C ALA A 20 20.41 0.53 13.60
N LEU A 21 20.40 1.23 14.74
CA LEU A 21 19.70 2.49 14.91
C LEU A 21 20.25 3.57 13.99
N TYR A 22 21.56 3.67 13.84
CA TYR A 22 22.19 4.60 12.89
C TYR A 22 21.80 4.27 11.45
N ARG A 23 21.83 3.00 11.04
CA ARG A 23 21.32 2.58 9.72
C ARG A 23 19.84 2.90 9.54
N GLY A 24 19.00 2.68 10.58
CA GLY A 24 17.59 3.05 10.60
C GLY A 24 17.39 4.54 10.36
N HIS A 25 18.23 5.39 11.02
CA HIS A 25 18.26 6.83 10.77
C HIS A 25 18.61 7.14 9.31
N LEU A 26 19.68 6.56 8.75
CA LEU A 26 20.08 6.80 7.35
C LEU A 26 18.97 6.43 6.33
N ARG A 27 18.19 5.39 6.61
CA ARG A 27 17.04 5.02 5.79
C ARG A 27 15.89 6.02 5.96
N GLY A 28 15.57 6.38 7.20
CA GLY A 28 14.48 7.30 7.54
C GLY A 28 14.64 8.72 6.99
N ARG A 29 15.88 9.18 6.78
CA ARG A 29 16.20 10.53 6.25
C ARG A 29 16.09 10.65 4.73
N ARG A 30 16.00 9.55 3.99
CA ARG A 30 15.97 9.59 2.52
C ARG A 30 14.81 10.46 2.02
N CYS A 31 15.11 11.39 1.11
CA CYS A 31 14.16 12.35 0.53
C CYS A 31 13.41 13.25 1.54
N LYS A 32 14.00 13.48 2.74
CA LYS A 32 13.36 14.29 3.81
C LYS A 32 14.34 15.20 4.53
N ARG A 33 15.54 15.41 4.00
CA ARG A 33 16.65 16.15 4.67
C ARG A 33 16.30 17.60 5.02
N ASP A 34 15.35 18.19 4.33
CA ASP A 34 14.84 19.54 4.53
C ASP A 34 13.76 19.67 5.61
N LYS A 35 13.30 18.55 6.19
CA LYS A 35 12.19 18.54 7.15
C LYS A 35 12.68 18.94 8.54
N LYS A 36 12.06 19.98 9.12
CA LYS A 36 12.42 20.52 10.44
C LYS A 36 12.61 19.47 11.55
N PRO A 37 11.72 18.46 11.72
CA PRO A 37 11.92 17.44 12.76
C PRO A 37 13.19 16.60 12.54
N LEU A 38 13.54 16.33 11.29
CA LEU A 38 14.77 15.61 10.97
C LEU A 38 16.00 16.47 11.21
N VAL A 39 15.99 17.73 10.75
CA VAL A 39 17.11 18.67 10.98
C VAL A 39 17.40 18.80 12.48
N ARG A 40 16.35 18.97 13.31
CA ARG A 40 16.52 19.02 14.79
C ARG A 40 17.14 17.75 15.35
N PHE A 41 16.71 16.59 14.89
CA PHE A 41 17.28 15.31 15.32
C PHE A 41 18.75 15.18 14.91
N GLU A 42 19.12 15.64 13.72
CA GLU A 42 20.50 15.57 13.21
C GLU A 42 21.47 16.53 13.89
N MET A 43 20.99 17.63 14.48
CA MET A 43 21.83 18.57 15.24
C MET A 43 22.52 17.92 16.44
N THR A 44 21.87 16.98 17.10
CA THR A 44 22.36 16.22 18.25
C THR A 44 22.16 14.70 18.03
N MET A 45 22.41 14.23 16.81
CA MET A 45 22.08 12.87 16.38
C MET A 45 22.68 11.79 17.27
N LEU A 46 23.95 11.93 17.65
CA LEU A 46 24.64 10.93 18.47
C LEU A 46 23.99 10.81 19.85
N SER A 47 23.65 11.93 20.48
CA SER A 47 22.93 11.96 21.76
C SER A 47 21.57 11.28 21.65
N HIS A 48 20.78 11.65 20.64
CA HIS A 48 19.47 11.06 20.42
C HIS A 48 19.51 9.55 20.12
N LEU A 49 20.50 9.08 19.37
CA LEU A 49 20.67 7.65 19.11
C LEU A 49 21.12 6.89 20.37
N ASN A 50 21.98 7.51 21.21
CA ASN A 50 22.40 6.90 22.45
C ASN A 50 21.24 6.81 23.45
N GLU A 51 20.51 7.90 23.66
CA GLU A 51 19.29 7.92 24.49
C GLU A 51 18.27 6.86 24.05
N LEU A 52 18.05 6.78 22.72
CA LEU A 52 17.13 5.80 22.15
C LEU A 52 17.59 4.35 22.39
N HIS A 53 18.89 4.10 22.27
CA HIS A 53 19.48 2.80 22.55
C HIS A 53 19.35 2.44 24.04
N GLU A 54 19.68 3.36 24.94
CA GLU A 54 19.56 3.17 26.38
C GLU A 54 18.11 2.91 26.80
N ASP A 55 17.15 3.67 26.25
CA ASP A 55 15.72 3.48 26.52
C ASP A 55 15.22 2.11 26.04
N LEU A 56 15.68 1.64 24.89
CA LEU A 56 15.38 0.31 24.39
C LEU A 56 15.96 -0.76 25.32
N MET A 57 17.27 -0.69 25.62
CA MET A 57 17.98 -1.70 26.44
C MET A 57 17.44 -1.75 27.88
N SER A 58 17.08 -0.60 28.46
CA SER A 58 16.49 -0.53 29.81
C SER A 58 14.99 -0.84 29.86
N GLY A 59 14.34 -1.05 28.71
CA GLY A 59 12.89 -1.29 28.62
C GLY A 59 12.02 -0.05 28.88
N LYS A 60 12.60 1.13 28.90
CA LYS A 60 11.91 2.42 29.09
C LYS A 60 11.29 2.96 27.80
N TYR A 61 11.69 2.43 26.64
CA TYR A 61 11.16 2.86 25.35
C TYR A 61 9.64 2.75 25.33
N LYS A 62 9.00 3.83 24.88
CA LYS A 62 7.54 3.92 24.66
C LYS A 62 7.29 4.58 23.31
N VAL A 63 6.20 4.17 22.68
CA VAL A 63 5.74 4.83 21.44
C VAL A 63 5.11 6.17 21.83
N ASP A 64 5.60 7.24 21.23
CA ASP A 64 5.12 8.60 21.45
C ASP A 64 3.72 8.84 20.87
N LYS A 65 3.15 10.00 21.21
CA LYS A 65 1.86 10.45 20.67
C LYS A 65 1.98 10.79 19.18
N TYR A 66 0.94 10.44 18.44
CA TYR A 66 0.82 10.77 17.02
C TYR A 66 0.45 12.23 16.80
N HIS A 67 1.00 12.82 15.74
CA HIS A 67 0.56 14.07 15.16
C HIS A 67 -0.18 13.77 13.86
N SER A 68 -1.36 14.35 13.68
CA SER A 68 -2.15 14.15 12.48
C SER A 68 -2.08 15.36 11.56
N PHE A 69 -2.13 15.11 10.25
CA PHE A 69 -2.32 16.12 9.23
C PHE A 69 -3.10 15.55 8.04
N ILE A 70 -3.75 16.43 7.29
CA ILE A 70 -4.59 16.02 6.16
C ILE A 70 -3.81 16.18 4.87
N VAL A 71 -3.81 15.12 4.05
CA VAL A 71 -3.38 15.15 2.64
C VAL A 71 -4.63 15.07 1.77
N GLU A 72 -4.81 16.02 0.89
CA GLU A 72 -6.03 16.11 0.08
C GLU A 72 -5.96 15.35 -1.25
N GLU A 73 -4.77 15.25 -1.84
CA GLU A 73 -4.57 14.57 -3.13
C GLU A 73 -3.80 13.27 -3.02
N PRO A 74 -4.14 12.22 -3.80
CA PRO A 74 -5.25 12.10 -4.78
C PRO A 74 -6.63 11.86 -4.14
N LYS A 75 -6.67 11.64 -2.84
CA LYS A 75 -7.86 11.49 -1.99
C LYS A 75 -7.55 12.07 -0.63
N LYS A 76 -8.51 12.74 -0.02
CA LYS A 76 -8.42 13.23 1.35
C LYS A 76 -8.13 12.07 2.30
N ARG A 77 -7.00 12.15 3.00
CA ARG A 77 -6.56 11.16 4.00
C ARG A 77 -5.97 11.89 5.19
N GLU A 78 -6.31 11.43 6.36
CA GLU A 78 -5.63 11.80 7.58
C GLU A 78 -4.40 10.91 7.72
N ILE A 79 -3.23 11.54 7.82
CA ILE A 79 -1.95 10.87 7.99
C ILE A 79 -1.50 11.07 9.42
N GLN A 80 -1.10 9.98 10.06
CA GLN A 80 -0.57 9.96 11.42
C GLN A 80 0.95 9.85 11.36
N THR A 81 1.66 10.70 12.07
CA THR A 81 3.12 10.67 12.12
C THR A 81 3.61 10.67 13.55
N LEU A 82 4.66 9.91 13.80
CA LEU A 82 5.38 9.87 15.07
C LEU A 82 6.59 10.81 15.06
N PRO A 83 7.09 11.22 16.21
CA PRO A 83 8.41 11.81 16.37
C PRO A 83 9.49 10.99 15.67
N TYR A 84 10.58 11.65 15.29
CA TYR A 84 11.56 11.01 14.39
C TYR A 84 12.26 9.81 15.04
N ALA A 85 12.55 9.83 16.33
CA ALA A 85 13.15 8.71 17.06
C ALA A 85 12.33 7.42 16.93
N ASN A 86 11.00 7.48 17.12
CA ASN A 86 10.14 6.30 16.93
C ASN A 86 10.19 5.76 15.50
N ARG A 87 10.37 6.63 14.51
CA ARG A 87 10.49 6.22 13.11
C ARG A 87 11.81 5.50 12.85
N VAL A 88 12.90 5.85 13.56
CA VAL A 88 14.17 5.11 13.51
C VAL A 88 13.96 3.68 14.00
N VAL A 89 13.28 3.49 15.16
CA VAL A 89 12.94 2.15 15.69
C VAL A 89 12.12 1.35 14.68
N GLN A 90 11.10 1.97 14.07
CA GLN A 90 10.29 1.30 13.05
C GLN A 90 11.10 0.90 11.81
N HIS A 91 12.08 1.72 11.37
CA HIS A 91 12.98 1.36 10.29
C HIS A 91 13.83 0.13 10.65
N VAL A 92 14.36 0.07 11.85
CA VAL A 92 15.13 -1.10 12.31
C VAL A 92 14.25 -2.36 12.30
N ILE A 93 13.07 -2.32 12.92
CA ILE A 93 12.15 -3.47 12.97
C ILE A 93 11.73 -3.91 11.56
N CYS A 94 11.38 -2.96 10.70
CA CYS A 94 10.90 -3.29 9.36
C CYS A 94 12.02 -3.75 8.45
N ASP A 95 13.10 -2.98 8.34
CA ASP A 95 14.09 -3.17 7.30
C ASP A 95 15.12 -4.25 7.65
N ASP A 96 15.44 -4.42 8.95
CA ASP A 96 16.45 -5.39 9.40
C ASP A 96 15.84 -6.72 9.86
N MET A 97 14.49 -6.81 9.98
CA MET A 97 13.83 -8.02 10.48
C MET A 97 12.57 -8.41 9.72
N LEU A 98 11.49 -7.62 9.79
CA LEU A 98 10.17 -8.07 9.31
C LEU A 98 10.08 -8.16 7.78
N ALA A 99 10.54 -7.12 7.06
CA ALA A 99 10.42 -7.09 5.62
C ALA A 99 11.27 -8.19 4.96
N PRO A 100 12.55 -8.42 5.31
CA PRO A 100 13.33 -9.53 4.76
C PRO A 100 12.70 -10.89 5.02
N TYR A 101 12.09 -11.09 6.20
CA TYR A 101 11.41 -12.33 6.53
C TYR A 101 10.13 -12.51 5.71
N PHE A 102 9.21 -11.54 5.73
CA PHE A 102 7.93 -11.68 5.04
C PHE A 102 8.07 -11.72 3.52
N LEU A 103 9.07 -11.06 2.94
CA LEU A 103 9.35 -11.11 1.51
C LEU A 103 9.62 -12.54 1.01
N ARG A 104 10.33 -13.35 1.80
CA ARG A 104 10.60 -14.75 1.47
C ARG A 104 9.36 -15.65 1.58
N HIS A 105 8.39 -15.25 2.40
CA HIS A 105 7.22 -16.06 2.71
C HIS A 105 5.94 -15.62 1.99
N THR A 106 5.95 -14.48 1.28
CA THR A 106 4.80 -14.02 0.50
C THR A 106 4.83 -14.50 -0.94
N ILE A 107 3.67 -14.68 -1.53
CA ILE A 107 3.56 -15.06 -2.95
C ILE A 107 4.03 -13.90 -3.85
N VAL A 108 4.49 -14.25 -5.06
CA VAL A 108 4.97 -13.24 -6.04
C VAL A 108 3.85 -12.27 -6.47
N ASP A 109 2.60 -12.70 -6.40
CA ASP A 109 1.41 -11.93 -6.80
C ASP A 109 0.94 -10.92 -5.75
N ASN A 110 1.56 -10.91 -4.56
CA ASN A 110 1.51 -9.82 -3.61
C ASN A 110 2.57 -8.77 -4.01
N CYS A 111 2.13 -7.62 -4.47
CA CYS A 111 2.98 -6.65 -5.15
C CYS A 111 3.20 -5.34 -4.38
N ALA A 112 2.65 -5.20 -3.17
CA ALA A 112 2.73 -3.96 -2.41
C ALA A 112 3.93 -3.94 -1.45
N CYS A 113 4.51 -2.76 -1.24
CA CYS A 113 5.53 -2.48 -0.20
C CYS A 113 6.73 -3.44 -0.19
N GLN A 114 7.20 -3.83 -1.36
CA GLN A 114 8.34 -4.71 -1.54
C GLN A 114 9.37 -4.04 -2.45
N GLU A 115 10.65 -4.20 -2.13
CA GLU A 115 11.73 -3.70 -2.98
C GLU A 115 11.66 -4.39 -4.36
N GLY A 116 11.90 -3.62 -5.41
CA GLY A 116 11.76 -4.11 -6.80
C GLY A 116 10.31 -4.37 -7.27
N LYS A 117 9.31 -4.23 -6.37
CA LYS A 117 7.90 -4.35 -6.72
C LYS A 117 7.15 -3.06 -6.39
N GLY A 118 6.02 -2.84 -7.05
CA GLY A 118 5.21 -1.65 -6.87
C GLY A 118 4.00 -1.69 -7.81
N ALA A 119 3.30 -0.57 -7.94
CA ALA A 119 2.10 -0.51 -8.77
C ALA A 119 2.38 -0.91 -10.24
N HIS A 120 3.51 -0.47 -10.80
CA HIS A 120 3.87 -0.81 -12.19
C HIS A 120 4.24 -2.28 -12.35
N PHE A 121 4.94 -2.86 -11.38
CA PHE A 121 5.20 -4.30 -11.37
C PHE A 121 3.88 -5.09 -11.34
N ALA A 122 2.96 -4.72 -10.45
CA ALA A 122 1.64 -5.35 -10.34
C ALA A 122 0.85 -5.26 -11.66
N LEU A 123 0.82 -4.08 -12.28
CA LEU A 123 0.13 -3.84 -13.55
C LEU A 123 0.71 -4.67 -14.69
N ASN A 124 2.03 -4.68 -14.86
CA ASN A 124 2.69 -5.43 -15.95
C ASN A 124 2.54 -6.93 -15.74
N ARG A 125 2.66 -7.41 -14.48
CA ARG A 125 2.44 -8.81 -14.15
C ARG A 125 0.99 -9.25 -14.41
N PHE A 126 0.02 -8.44 -14.00
CA PHE A 126 -1.39 -8.69 -14.23
C PHE A 126 -1.71 -8.69 -15.75
N GLU A 127 -1.19 -7.73 -16.51
CA GLU A 127 -1.33 -7.66 -17.95
C GLU A 127 -0.81 -8.93 -18.64
N ARG A 128 0.39 -9.38 -18.26
CA ARG A 128 0.98 -10.62 -18.81
C ARG A 128 0.09 -11.84 -18.54
N LYS A 129 -0.38 -11.99 -17.29
CA LYS A 129 -1.28 -13.09 -16.93
C LYS A 129 -2.61 -13.02 -17.67
N LEU A 130 -3.15 -11.82 -17.87
CA LEU A 130 -4.38 -11.63 -18.62
C LEU A 130 -4.19 -11.99 -20.11
N LYS A 131 -3.09 -11.60 -20.74
CA LYS A 131 -2.73 -11.99 -22.09
C LYS A 131 -2.57 -13.51 -22.23
N GLU A 132 -1.90 -14.14 -21.28
CA GLU A 132 -1.75 -15.59 -21.24
C GLU A 132 -3.09 -16.30 -21.06
N TYR A 133 -3.94 -15.80 -20.16
CA TYR A 133 -5.29 -16.32 -19.98
C TYR A 133 -6.12 -16.26 -21.25
N VAL A 134 -6.15 -15.11 -21.92
CA VAL A 134 -6.91 -14.93 -23.17
C VAL A 134 -6.40 -15.86 -24.28
N ARG A 135 -5.09 -16.06 -24.39
CA ARG A 135 -4.51 -16.99 -25.34
C ARG A 135 -4.95 -18.44 -25.09
N GLN A 136 -5.11 -18.84 -23.81
CA GLN A 136 -5.47 -20.22 -23.45
C GLN A 136 -7.00 -20.46 -23.43
N ASN A 137 -7.79 -19.47 -23.08
CA ASN A 137 -9.22 -19.61 -22.77
C ASN A 137 -10.13 -18.73 -23.66
N GLY A 138 -9.55 -17.94 -24.57
CA GLY A 138 -10.30 -16.95 -25.34
C GLY A 138 -10.79 -15.79 -24.47
N VAL A 139 -11.82 -15.11 -24.93
CA VAL A 139 -12.40 -13.92 -24.31
C VAL A 139 -13.51 -14.23 -23.30
N ASN A 140 -13.64 -15.49 -22.88
CA ASN A 140 -14.63 -15.93 -21.91
C ASN A 140 -14.07 -15.97 -20.50
N GLY A 141 -14.83 -15.54 -19.53
CA GLY A 141 -14.46 -15.61 -18.12
C GLY A 141 -15.07 -14.52 -17.27
N TYR A 142 -14.78 -14.58 -15.96
CA TYR A 142 -15.36 -13.71 -14.97
C TYR A 142 -14.26 -13.20 -14.03
N PHE A 143 -14.21 -11.89 -13.89
CA PHE A 143 -13.42 -11.25 -12.86
C PHE A 143 -14.16 -11.28 -11.53
N LEU A 144 -13.42 -11.50 -10.45
CA LEU A 144 -13.78 -11.08 -9.11
C LEU A 144 -12.82 -9.98 -8.70
N LYS A 145 -13.36 -8.82 -8.38
CA LYS A 145 -12.62 -7.72 -7.80
C LYS A 145 -13.05 -7.51 -6.36
N CYS A 146 -12.12 -7.57 -5.44
CA CYS A 146 -12.34 -7.37 -4.02
C CYS A 146 -11.62 -6.11 -3.51
N ASP A 147 -12.23 -5.51 -2.52
CA ASP A 147 -11.72 -4.37 -1.75
C ASP A 147 -12.10 -4.58 -0.28
N ILE A 148 -11.17 -4.35 0.63
CA ILE A 148 -11.43 -4.50 2.07
C ILE A 148 -12.01 -3.19 2.63
N LEU A 149 -13.05 -3.30 3.42
CA LEU A 149 -13.70 -2.16 4.06
C LEU A 149 -12.76 -1.49 5.05
N LYS A 150 -12.32 -0.26 4.73
CA LYS A 150 -11.48 0.55 5.62
C LYS A 150 -10.28 -0.21 6.19
N TYR A 151 -9.48 -0.85 5.33
CA TYR A 151 -8.45 -1.82 5.68
C TYR A 151 -7.61 -1.45 6.90
N PHE A 152 -6.87 -0.35 6.86
CA PHE A 152 -6.03 0.08 7.98
C PHE A 152 -6.84 0.45 9.23
N PRO A 153 -7.91 1.26 9.13
CA PRO A 153 -8.74 1.59 10.28
C PRO A 153 -9.47 0.40 10.92
N SER A 154 -9.79 -0.65 10.16
CA SER A 154 -10.55 -1.80 10.66
C SER A 154 -9.68 -2.93 11.23
N MET A 155 -8.37 -2.84 11.10
CA MET A 155 -7.44 -3.92 11.43
C MET A 155 -7.46 -4.24 12.94
N PRO A 156 -7.79 -5.48 13.36
CA PRO A 156 -7.91 -5.81 14.78
C PRO A 156 -6.54 -6.10 15.39
N HIS A 157 -6.20 -5.43 16.49
CA HIS A 157 -4.89 -5.51 17.14
C HIS A 157 -4.52 -6.92 17.57
N LYS A 158 -5.40 -7.63 18.29
CA LYS A 158 -5.16 -9.00 18.76
C LYS A 158 -4.79 -9.96 17.62
N LEU A 159 -5.59 -9.94 16.53
CA LEU A 159 -5.37 -10.83 15.41
C LEU A 159 -4.14 -10.42 14.60
N LEU A 160 -3.89 -9.12 14.48
CA LEU A 160 -2.68 -8.60 13.84
C LEU A 160 -1.44 -9.00 14.64
N ALA A 161 -1.41 -8.72 15.93
CA ALA A 161 -0.29 -9.09 16.81
C ALA A 161 -0.03 -10.60 16.76
N HIS A 162 -1.07 -11.43 16.85
CA HIS A 162 -0.93 -12.88 16.70
C HIS A 162 -0.32 -13.26 15.35
N THR A 163 -0.79 -12.63 14.25
CA THR A 163 -0.31 -12.92 12.89
C THR A 163 1.16 -12.57 12.70
N ILE A 164 1.62 -11.47 13.29
CA ILE A 164 3.00 -11.00 13.16
C ILE A 164 3.91 -11.69 14.17
N CYS A 165 3.56 -11.68 15.46
CA CYS A 165 4.42 -12.14 16.55
C CYS A 165 4.64 -13.65 16.58
N LYS A 166 3.75 -14.47 15.99
CA LYS A 166 3.99 -15.93 15.88
C LYS A 166 5.27 -16.29 15.11
N HIS A 167 5.80 -15.35 14.31
CA HIS A 167 7.04 -15.52 13.54
C HIS A 167 8.28 -15.00 14.27
N ILE A 168 8.13 -14.38 15.44
CA ILE A 168 9.21 -13.80 16.23
C ILE A 168 9.43 -14.68 17.45
N LYS A 169 10.69 -15.05 17.72
CA LYS A 169 11.03 -15.87 18.89
C LYS A 169 11.20 -15.02 20.15
N ASP A 170 11.84 -13.88 20.04
CA ASP A 170 12.23 -13.00 21.15
C ASP A 170 11.01 -12.24 21.73
N GLU A 171 10.78 -12.40 23.04
CA GLU A 171 9.62 -11.80 23.74
C GLU A 171 9.73 -10.27 23.90
N LYS A 172 10.95 -9.73 24.04
CA LYS A 172 11.14 -8.28 24.09
C LYS A 172 10.78 -7.63 22.75
N ILE A 173 11.16 -8.27 21.64
CA ILE A 173 10.77 -7.79 20.30
C ILE A 173 9.26 -7.88 20.11
N LYS A 174 8.62 -9.00 20.53
CA LYS A 174 7.15 -9.13 20.48
C LYS A 174 6.45 -8.03 21.25
N LYS A 175 7.00 -7.69 22.42
CA LYS A 175 6.45 -6.59 23.23
C LYS A 175 6.52 -5.26 22.48
N VAL A 176 7.67 -4.88 21.93
CA VAL A 176 7.80 -3.62 21.19
C VAL A 176 6.88 -3.60 19.95
N VAL A 177 6.76 -4.71 19.24
CA VAL A 177 5.83 -4.83 18.10
C VAL A 177 4.38 -4.69 18.56
N GLY A 178 4.01 -5.29 19.69
CA GLY A 178 2.70 -5.16 20.33
C GLY A 178 2.42 -3.71 20.73
N ASP A 179 3.36 -3.05 21.40
CA ASP A 179 3.26 -1.66 21.82
C ASP A 179 3.07 -0.71 20.61
N ILE A 180 3.73 -1.00 19.47
CA ILE A 180 3.53 -0.25 18.23
C ILE A 180 2.13 -0.47 17.65
N ILE A 181 1.61 -1.70 17.69
CA ILE A 181 0.24 -2.01 17.23
C ILE A 181 -0.78 -1.29 18.12
N ASP A 182 -0.61 -1.33 19.43
CA ASP A 182 -1.54 -0.76 20.40
C ASP A 182 -1.36 0.76 20.61
N SER A 183 -0.38 1.37 19.96
CA SER A 183 -0.11 2.81 20.07
C SER A 183 -1.14 3.72 19.38
N TYR A 184 -1.95 3.17 18.48
CA TYR A 184 -2.97 3.91 17.71
C TYR A 184 -4.28 3.14 17.69
N HIS A 185 -5.40 3.84 17.92
CA HIS A 185 -6.73 3.28 17.81
C HIS A 185 -7.61 4.13 16.90
N THR A 186 -8.37 3.46 16.06
CA THR A 186 -9.47 4.09 15.30
C THR A 186 -10.61 4.39 16.26
N SER A 187 -11.16 5.61 16.23
CA SER A 187 -12.24 6.01 17.13
C SER A 187 -13.50 5.15 16.92
N GLU A 188 -14.22 4.90 18.00
CA GLU A 188 -15.47 4.16 17.98
C GLU A 188 -16.51 4.80 17.04
N VAL A 189 -16.60 6.12 17.04
CA VAL A 189 -17.49 6.88 16.13
C VAL A 189 -17.18 6.55 14.66
N PHE A 190 -15.89 6.43 14.31
CA PHE A 190 -15.51 6.05 12.95
C PHE A 190 -15.89 4.60 12.66
N LEU A 191 -15.65 3.66 13.57
CA LEU A 191 -15.99 2.24 13.38
C LEU A 191 -17.49 2.05 13.21
N ASN A 192 -18.29 2.65 14.08
CA ASN A 192 -19.76 2.58 14.04
C ASN A 192 -20.35 3.11 12.74
N LYS A 193 -19.77 4.19 12.18
CA LYS A 193 -20.16 4.72 10.85
C LYS A 193 -20.09 3.68 9.74
N TYR A 194 -19.23 2.67 9.87
CA TYR A 194 -19.02 1.63 8.87
C TYR A 194 -19.50 0.24 9.32
N GLY A 195 -20.23 0.17 10.46
CA GLY A 195 -20.72 -1.09 11.01
C GLY A 195 -19.62 -2.05 11.44
N ILE A 196 -18.47 -1.51 11.86
CA ILE A 196 -17.32 -2.28 12.32
C ILE A 196 -17.33 -2.33 13.85
N GLU A 197 -17.41 -3.53 14.41
CA GLU A 197 -17.45 -3.73 15.86
C GLU A 197 -16.10 -3.40 16.51
N SER A 198 -16.14 -2.73 17.67
CA SER A 198 -15.00 -2.55 18.56
C SER A 198 -14.66 -3.87 19.26
N TYR A 199 -13.39 -4.09 19.56
CA TYR A 199 -12.93 -5.23 20.38
C TYR A 199 -12.74 -4.89 21.86
N SER A 200 -13.06 -3.67 22.25
CA SER A 200 -12.94 -3.18 23.62
C SER A 200 -14.18 -2.36 23.99
N ALA A 201 -14.56 -2.40 25.24
CA ALA A 201 -15.60 -1.53 25.80
C ALA A 201 -15.09 -0.08 26.01
N ASP A 202 -13.77 0.15 25.94
CA ASP A 202 -13.17 1.48 26.01
C ASP A 202 -13.34 2.19 24.67
N PRO A 203 -14.09 3.29 24.58
CA PRO A 203 -14.35 4.00 23.32
C PRO A 203 -13.08 4.65 22.72
N ILE A 204 -12.04 4.83 23.53
CA ILE A 204 -10.75 5.37 23.11
C ILE A 204 -9.82 4.24 22.62
N LYS A 205 -9.81 3.12 23.34
CA LYS A 205 -8.98 1.94 23.04
C LYS A 205 -9.81 0.84 22.40
N THR A 206 -10.31 1.08 21.22
CA THR A 206 -11.20 0.16 20.49
C THR A 206 -10.59 -1.19 20.14
N GLY A 207 -9.27 -1.36 20.26
CA GLY A 207 -8.55 -2.57 19.84
C GLY A 207 -8.49 -2.76 18.34
N ARG A 208 -8.73 -1.68 17.57
CA ARG A 208 -8.69 -1.66 16.11
C ARG A 208 -7.97 -0.45 15.56
N GLY A 209 -7.37 -0.65 14.40
CA GLY A 209 -6.77 0.40 13.59
C GLY A 209 -5.26 0.45 13.67
N ILE A 210 -4.64 0.68 12.54
CA ILE A 210 -3.22 1.04 12.44
C ILE A 210 -3.09 2.33 11.65
N PRO A 211 -2.12 3.19 11.99
CA PRO A 211 -2.03 4.53 11.42
C PRO A 211 -1.55 4.50 9.97
N ILE A 212 -2.10 5.41 9.15
CA ILE A 212 -1.56 5.67 7.82
C ILE A 212 -0.40 6.64 7.97
N GLY A 213 0.84 6.17 7.77
CA GLY A 213 2.05 6.98 7.88
C GLY A 213 3.24 6.23 8.50
N ASN A 214 2.99 5.17 9.24
CA ASN A 214 4.02 4.32 9.80
C ASN A 214 4.53 3.31 8.75
N GLN A 215 5.83 3.01 8.80
CA GLN A 215 6.42 1.96 7.97
C GLN A 215 5.94 0.58 8.42
N THR A 216 5.82 0.36 9.73
CA THR A 216 5.27 -0.88 10.30
C THR A 216 3.88 -1.18 9.78
N SER A 217 3.00 -0.16 9.68
CA SER A 217 1.66 -0.35 9.12
C SER A 217 1.68 -0.86 7.67
N GLN A 218 2.64 -0.43 6.87
CA GLN A 218 2.79 -0.90 5.49
C GLN A 218 3.23 -2.37 5.45
N VAL A 219 4.20 -2.76 6.27
CA VAL A 219 4.68 -4.15 6.35
C VAL A 219 3.58 -5.05 6.91
N PHE A 220 2.89 -4.62 7.96
CA PHE A 220 1.77 -5.35 8.55
C PHE A 220 0.64 -5.55 7.53
N GLY A 221 0.20 -4.48 6.89
CA GLY A 221 -0.88 -4.55 5.89
C GLY A 221 -0.49 -5.39 4.66
N MET A 222 0.76 -5.37 4.26
CA MET A 222 1.24 -6.21 3.16
C MET A 222 1.09 -7.70 3.51
N TYR A 223 1.45 -8.10 4.75
CA TYR A 223 1.48 -9.49 5.16
C TYR A 223 0.15 -10.01 5.73
N TYR A 224 -0.67 -9.17 6.35
CA TYR A 224 -1.88 -9.58 7.08
C TYR A 224 -2.88 -10.39 6.24
N LEU A 225 -2.96 -10.12 4.94
CA LEU A 225 -3.81 -10.86 3.99
C LEU A 225 -3.12 -12.06 3.31
N ASP A 226 -1.96 -12.52 3.79
CA ASP A 226 -1.25 -13.67 3.22
C ASP A 226 -2.12 -14.95 3.21
N LYS A 227 -2.99 -15.13 4.22
CA LYS A 227 -3.96 -16.25 4.24
C LYS A 227 -4.93 -16.22 3.03
N VAL A 228 -5.32 -15.02 2.57
CA VAL A 228 -6.15 -14.87 1.37
C VAL A 228 -5.34 -15.22 0.13
N ASP A 229 -4.09 -14.76 0.06
CA ASP A 229 -3.19 -15.07 -1.05
C ASP A 229 -2.99 -16.58 -1.21
N ARG A 230 -2.71 -17.28 -0.12
CA ARG A 230 -2.54 -18.75 -0.11
C ARG A 230 -3.83 -19.48 -0.43
N LEU A 231 -4.97 -19.04 0.11
CA LEU A 231 -6.26 -19.59 -0.26
C LEU A 231 -6.44 -19.57 -1.78
N VAL A 232 -6.26 -18.41 -2.40
CA VAL A 232 -6.50 -18.23 -3.85
C VAL A 232 -5.48 -19.02 -4.68
N LYS A 233 -4.21 -19.01 -4.30
CA LYS A 233 -3.13 -19.61 -5.11
C LYS A 233 -2.89 -21.08 -4.84
N GLU A 234 -2.95 -21.51 -3.60
CA GLU A 234 -2.57 -22.88 -3.21
C GLU A 234 -3.80 -23.80 -3.12
N LYS A 235 -4.89 -23.33 -2.46
CA LYS A 235 -6.11 -24.13 -2.27
C LYS A 235 -7.02 -24.09 -3.51
N LEU A 236 -7.37 -22.89 -3.97
CA LEU A 236 -8.28 -22.69 -5.12
C LEU A 236 -7.54 -22.79 -6.47
N ARG A 237 -6.22 -22.72 -6.47
CA ARG A 237 -5.34 -22.84 -7.66
C ARG A 237 -5.68 -21.88 -8.80
N ILE A 238 -6.22 -20.70 -8.48
CA ILE A 238 -6.57 -19.70 -9.47
C ILE A 238 -5.28 -19.04 -10.01
N LYS A 239 -5.03 -19.21 -11.31
CA LYS A 239 -3.80 -18.76 -11.98
C LYS A 239 -3.72 -17.25 -12.07
N VAL A 240 -4.79 -16.58 -12.51
CA VAL A 240 -4.84 -15.13 -12.67
C VAL A 240 -5.30 -14.50 -11.36
N TYR A 241 -4.34 -14.00 -10.60
CA TYR A 241 -4.51 -13.32 -9.33
C TYR A 241 -3.47 -12.23 -9.19
N SER A 242 -3.83 -11.09 -8.60
CA SER A 242 -2.91 -10.03 -8.22
C SER A 242 -3.48 -9.24 -7.05
N ARG A 243 -2.64 -8.95 -6.06
CA ARG A 243 -3.00 -8.13 -4.89
C ARG A 243 -2.02 -6.98 -4.68
N TYR A 244 -2.57 -5.83 -4.37
CA TYR A 244 -1.83 -4.65 -3.94
C TYR A 244 -2.50 -4.08 -2.68
N MET A 245 -1.98 -4.39 -1.51
CA MET A 245 -2.59 -4.14 -0.20
C MET A 245 -3.97 -4.80 -0.09
N ASP A 246 -5.02 -3.99 0.05
CA ASP A 246 -6.44 -4.34 0.16
C ASP A 246 -7.15 -4.51 -1.19
N ASP A 247 -6.58 -4.02 -2.28
CA ASP A 247 -7.14 -4.12 -3.64
C ASP A 247 -6.61 -5.39 -4.33
N PHE A 248 -7.47 -6.36 -4.59
CA PHE A 248 -7.08 -7.57 -5.30
C PHE A 248 -8.11 -8.01 -6.33
N VAL A 249 -7.61 -8.71 -7.34
CA VAL A 249 -8.38 -9.16 -8.48
C VAL A 249 -7.97 -10.58 -8.85
N LEU A 250 -8.97 -11.39 -9.19
CA LEU A 250 -8.77 -12.70 -9.78
C LEU A 250 -9.68 -12.89 -11.01
N LEU A 251 -9.33 -13.88 -11.84
CA LEU A 251 -10.07 -14.23 -13.04
C LEU A 251 -10.10 -15.75 -13.20
N HIS A 252 -11.28 -16.28 -13.50
CA HIS A 252 -11.47 -17.67 -13.86
C HIS A 252 -12.50 -17.81 -14.98
N ARG A 253 -12.44 -18.92 -15.74
CA ARG A 253 -13.34 -19.20 -16.85
C ARG A 253 -14.76 -19.49 -16.37
N ASP A 254 -14.86 -20.24 -15.31
CA ASP A 254 -16.13 -20.72 -14.73
C ASP A 254 -16.63 -19.73 -13.68
N LEU A 255 -17.89 -19.30 -13.85
CA LEU A 255 -18.58 -18.40 -12.92
C LEU A 255 -18.79 -19.04 -11.54
N GLN A 256 -19.08 -20.36 -11.49
CA GLN A 256 -19.31 -21.02 -10.21
C GLN A 256 -18.04 -21.06 -9.37
N VAL A 257 -16.89 -21.35 -9.99
CA VAL A 257 -15.59 -21.30 -9.32
C VAL A 257 -15.31 -19.90 -8.76
N VAL A 258 -15.70 -18.85 -9.47
CA VAL A 258 -15.52 -17.46 -8.99
C VAL A 258 -16.46 -17.14 -7.82
N LYS A 259 -17.70 -17.65 -7.85
CA LYS A 259 -18.65 -17.50 -6.73
C LYS A 259 -18.15 -18.25 -5.49
N ASP A 260 -17.73 -19.49 -5.65
CA ASP A 260 -17.19 -20.31 -4.55
C ASP A 260 -15.91 -19.67 -3.96
N ALA A 261 -15.04 -19.13 -4.83
CA ALA A 261 -13.87 -18.38 -4.39
C ALA A 261 -14.25 -17.15 -3.56
N LEU A 262 -15.29 -16.41 -3.94
CA LEU A 262 -15.79 -15.26 -3.17
C LEU A 262 -16.25 -15.69 -1.77
N GLU A 263 -17.03 -16.78 -1.68
CA GLU A 263 -17.52 -17.26 -0.37
C GLU A 263 -16.36 -17.74 0.54
N GLU A 264 -15.40 -18.46 0.00
CA GLU A 264 -14.20 -18.87 0.76
C GLU A 264 -13.36 -17.64 1.19
N ILE A 265 -13.18 -16.66 0.32
CA ILE A 265 -12.51 -15.40 0.65
C ILE A 265 -13.25 -14.65 1.76
N LYS A 266 -14.57 -14.55 1.71
CA LYS A 266 -15.40 -13.94 2.78
C LYS A 266 -15.15 -14.61 4.14
N LYS A 267 -15.10 -15.95 4.17
CA LYS A 267 -14.82 -16.72 5.40
C LYS A 267 -13.44 -16.37 5.97
N VAL A 268 -12.40 -16.36 5.13
CA VAL A 268 -11.03 -16.04 5.57
C VAL A 268 -10.91 -14.58 6.01
N VAL A 269 -11.50 -13.64 5.28
CA VAL A 269 -11.51 -12.21 5.64
C VAL A 269 -12.22 -11.99 6.99
N LYS A 270 -13.35 -12.69 7.22
CA LYS A 270 -14.06 -12.66 8.53
C LYS A 270 -13.21 -13.26 9.67
N GLN A 271 -12.49 -14.36 9.42
CA GLN A 271 -11.56 -14.94 10.41
C GLN A 271 -10.41 -13.98 10.76
N LEU A 272 -10.02 -13.09 9.83
CA LEU A 272 -9.06 -12.02 10.07
C LEU A 272 -9.73 -10.79 10.73
N GLY A 273 -10.99 -10.84 11.12
CA GLY A 273 -11.73 -9.74 11.74
C GLY A 273 -11.96 -8.55 10.80
N LEU A 274 -11.91 -8.79 9.48
CA LEU A 274 -12.10 -7.81 8.44
C LEU A 274 -13.41 -8.03 7.68
N TYR A 275 -13.81 -7.05 6.87
CA TYR A 275 -15.01 -7.10 6.06
C TYR A 275 -14.70 -6.72 4.62
N LEU A 276 -15.33 -7.38 3.64
CA LEU A 276 -15.28 -6.94 2.26
C LEU A 276 -16.14 -5.68 2.08
N ASN A 277 -15.70 -4.80 1.21
CA ASN A 277 -16.44 -3.61 0.82
C ASN A 277 -17.57 -3.98 -0.15
N ASP A 278 -18.68 -3.25 -0.15
CA ASP A 278 -19.82 -3.39 -1.08
C ASP A 278 -19.42 -3.23 -2.55
N LYS A 279 -18.24 -2.69 -2.82
CA LYS A 279 -17.64 -2.62 -4.17
C LYS A 279 -17.10 -3.95 -4.67
N THR A 280 -17.06 -4.97 -3.82
CA THR A 280 -16.68 -6.33 -4.22
C THR A 280 -17.71 -6.87 -5.19
N GLN A 281 -17.27 -7.25 -6.38
CA GLN A 281 -18.19 -7.65 -7.45
C GLN A 281 -17.60 -8.69 -8.40
N ILE A 282 -18.46 -9.53 -8.94
CA ILE A 282 -18.17 -10.45 -10.03
C ILE A 282 -18.75 -9.86 -11.31
N PHE A 283 -17.99 -9.88 -12.39
CA PHE A 283 -18.44 -9.39 -13.69
C PHE A 283 -17.72 -10.08 -14.84
N PRO A 284 -18.34 -10.17 -16.04
CA PRO A 284 -17.72 -10.79 -17.21
C PRO A 284 -16.45 -10.07 -17.67
N ILE A 285 -15.50 -10.85 -18.24
CA ILE A 285 -14.23 -10.33 -18.76
C ILE A 285 -14.41 -9.22 -19.81
N LYS A 286 -15.47 -9.31 -20.63
CA LYS A 286 -15.82 -8.30 -21.66
C LYS A 286 -16.05 -6.90 -21.08
N ASN A 287 -16.45 -6.80 -19.81
CA ASN A 287 -16.65 -5.51 -19.15
C ASN A 287 -15.30 -4.82 -18.84
N GLY A 288 -14.18 -5.54 -18.93
CA GLY A 288 -12.87 -5.08 -18.51
C GLY A 288 -12.80 -4.80 -17.00
N VAL A 289 -11.59 -4.69 -16.47
CA VAL A 289 -11.35 -4.47 -15.04
C VAL A 289 -10.52 -3.22 -14.80
N THR A 290 -10.84 -2.49 -13.73
CA THR A 290 -10.00 -1.38 -13.27
C THR A 290 -9.14 -1.84 -12.09
N TYR A 291 -7.83 -1.74 -12.22
CA TYR A 291 -6.86 -2.13 -11.20
C TYR A 291 -5.75 -1.08 -11.09
N LEU A 292 -5.42 -0.64 -9.88
CA LEU A 292 -4.39 0.37 -9.58
C LEU A 292 -4.44 1.64 -10.46
N GLY A 293 -5.64 2.11 -10.76
CA GLY A 293 -5.82 3.35 -11.55
C GLY A 293 -5.85 3.17 -13.07
N PHE A 294 -5.56 1.96 -13.57
CA PHE A 294 -5.62 1.60 -14.98
C PHE A 294 -6.83 0.71 -15.28
N ARG A 295 -7.30 0.75 -16.51
CA ARG A 295 -8.37 -0.10 -17.01
C ARG A 295 -7.81 -1.09 -18.02
N PHE A 296 -8.06 -2.36 -17.78
CA PHE A 296 -7.75 -3.45 -18.70
C PHE A 296 -9.03 -3.82 -19.44
N ILE A 297 -8.95 -3.89 -20.76
CA ILE A 297 -10.04 -4.24 -21.66
C ILE A 297 -9.56 -5.40 -22.50
N VAL A 298 -10.37 -6.43 -22.62
CA VAL A 298 -10.17 -7.53 -23.57
C VAL A 298 -11.13 -7.31 -24.72
N THR A 299 -10.60 -7.15 -25.91
CA THR A 299 -11.37 -6.95 -27.14
C THR A 299 -11.88 -8.30 -27.66
N GLU A 300 -12.86 -8.30 -28.55
CA GLU A 300 -13.46 -9.51 -29.14
C GLU A 300 -12.44 -10.36 -29.91
N ASP A 301 -11.44 -9.72 -30.52
CA ASP A 301 -10.31 -10.37 -31.19
C ASP A 301 -9.20 -10.83 -30.23
N GLY A 302 -9.42 -10.77 -28.92
CA GLY A 302 -8.50 -11.27 -27.89
C GLY A 302 -7.33 -10.36 -27.55
N ARG A 303 -7.27 -9.12 -28.05
CA ARG A 303 -6.25 -8.16 -27.63
C ARG A 303 -6.51 -7.64 -26.22
N VAL A 304 -5.46 -7.48 -25.43
CA VAL A 304 -5.51 -6.87 -24.10
C VAL A 304 -5.01 -5.44 -24.18
N ILE A 305 -5.89 -4.48 -23.92
CA ILE A 305 -5.60 -3.05 -23.93
C ILE A 305 -5.55 -2.54 -22.49
N LYS A 306 -4.43 -1.93 -22.09
CA LYS A 306 -4.26 -1.24 -20.81
C LYS A 306 -4.35 0.27 -21.04
N THR A 307 -5.34 0.94 -20.47
CA THR A 307 -5.54 2.39 -20.58
C THR A 307 -5.77 3.02 -19.22
N VAL A 308 -5.58 4.32 -19.07
CA VAL A 308 -5.95 5.03 -17.84
C VAL A 308 -7.46 5.20 -17.75
N LYS A 309 -8.00 5.14 -16.53
CA LYS A 309 -9.46 5.27 -16.31
C LYS A 309 -9.97 6.67 -16.69
N LYS A 310 -11.26 6.75 -17.07
CA LYS A 310 -11.90 8.02 -17.49
C LYS A 310 -11.71 9.16 -16.50
N ALA A 311 -11.81 8.89 -15.19
CA ALA A 311 -11.60 9.91 -14.15
C ALA A 311 -10.17 10.46 -14.13
N THR A 312 -9.16 9.60 -14.38
CA THR A 312 -7.75 10.05 -14.50
C THR A 312 -7.57 10.93 -15.73
N LYS A 313 -8.12 10.53 -16.90
CA LYS A 313 -8.08 11.37 -18.12
C LYS A 313 -8.69 12.76 -17.86
N ARG A 314 -9.87 12.82 -17.21
CA ARG A 314 -10.52 14.09 -16.86
C ARG A 314 -9.66 14.94 -15.93
N ARG A 315 -9.04 14.35 -14.90
CA ARG A 315 -8.16 15.05 -13.97
C ARG A 315 -6.90 15.60 -14.67
N LEU A 316 -6.28 14.81 -15.56
CA LEU A 316 -5.11 15.28 -16.32
C LEU A 316 -5.45 16.45 -17.26
N ARG A 317 -6.60 16.40 -17.96
CA ARG A 317 -7.09 17.53 -18.75
C ARG A 317 -7.29 18.78 -17.92
N TRP A 318 -7.90 18.64 -16.75
CA TRP A 318 -8.11 19.77 -15.84
C TRP A 318 -6.78 20.35 -15.34
N ARG A 319 -5.84 19.49 -14.93
CA ARG A 319 -4.50 19.93 -14.53
C ARG A 319 -3.75 20.64 -15.65
N ALA A 320 -3.80 20.12 -16.88
CA ALA A 320 -3.20 20.76 -18.04
C ALA A 320 -3.78 22.17 -18.25
N LYS A 321 -5.12 22.33 -18.11
CA LYS A 321 -5.77 23.65 -18.18
C LYS A 321 -5.26 24.62 -17.09
N LEU A 322 -5.12 24.14 -15.84
CA LEU A 322 -4.59 24.96 -14.75
C LEU A 322 -3.13 25.37 -14.97
N VAL A 323 -2.28 24.43 -15.37
CA VAL A 323 -0.87 24.71 -15.68
C VAL A 323 -0.73 25.73 -16.80
N LYS A 324 -1.53 25.58 -17.88
CA LYS A 324 -1.56 26.55 -18.98
C LYS A 324 -1.97 27.94 -18.51
N LYS A 325 -3.04 28.04 -17.72
CA LYS A 325 -3.50 29.29 -17.14
C LYS A 325 -2.41 29.96 -16.29
N ALA A 326 -1.84 29.21 -15.32
CA ALA A 326 -0.81 29.72 -14.43
C ALA A 326 0.46 30.21 -15.16
N TYR A 327 0.82 29.56 -16.27
CA TYR A 327 1.92 30.03 -17.12
C TYR A 327 1.56 31.34 -17.87
N LEU A 328 0.36 31.40 -18.44
CA LEU A 328 -0.13 32.60 -19.14
C LEU A 328 -0.25 33.81 -18.20
N ASP A 329 -0.67 33.58 -16.96
CA ASP A 329 -0.75 34.58 -15.88
C ASP A 329 0.62 34.90 -15.25
N ARG A 330 1.72 34.32 -15.76
CA ARG A 330 3.10 34.45 -15.24
C ARG A 330 3.27 34.02 -13.78
N SER A 331 2.34 33.20 -13.23
CA SER A 331 2.41 32.66 -11.86
C SER A 331 3.38 31.51 -11.72
N ILE A 332 3.76 30.87 -12.82
CA ILE A 332 4.76 29.78 -12.86
C ILE A 332 5.71 29.96 -14.05
N PRO A 333 6.99 29.55 -13.90
CA PRO A 333 7.96 29.58 -14.98
C PRO A 333 7.77 28.37 -15.92
N ILE A 334 8.39 28.41 -17.10
CA ILE A 334 8.30 27.35 -18.12
C ILE A 334 8.81 25.99 -17.62
N GLU A 335 9.79 25.97 -16.73
CA GLU A 335 10.34 24.75 -16.10
C GLU A 335 9.25 23.97 -15.36
N ARG A 336 8.30 24.68 -14.71
CA ARG A 336 7.15 24.05 -14.05
C ARG A 336 6.18 23.42 -15.03
N VAL A 337 6.01 24.01 -16.20
CA VAL A 337 5.22 23.43 -17.30
C VAL A 337 5.88 22.16 -17.78
N ASN A 338 7.20 22.20 -18.04
CA ASN A 338 7.99 21.04 -18.48
C ASN A 338 7.97 19.91 -17.46
N CYS A 339 8.10 20.22 -16.15
CA CYS A 339 7.94 19.23 -15.08
C CYS A 339 6.55 18.57 -15.09
N SER A 340 5.49 19.36 -15.36
CA SER A 340 4.13 18.83 -15.43
C SER A 340 3.92 17.92 -16.66
N LEU A 341 4.48 18.29 -17.81
CA LEU A 341 4.49 17.45 -19.02
C LEU A 341 5.24 16.15 -18.79
N ALA A 342 6.43 16.20 -18.20
CA ALA A 342 7.22 15.02 -17.87
C ALA A 342 6.46 14.08 -16.89
N ALA A 343 5.77 14.64 -15.90
CA ALA A 343 4.94 13.86 -14.98
C ALA A 343 3.72 13.21 -15.67
N PHE A 344 3.08 13.91 -16.62
CA PHE A 344 1.98 13.33 -17.43
C PHE A 344 2.49 12.20 -18.32
N HIS A 345 3.59 12.43 -19.03
CA HIS A 345 4.27 11.44 -19.86
C HIS A 345 4.63 10.19 -19.05
N GLY A 346 5.36 10.36 -17.93
CA GLY A 346 5.77 9.25 -17.06
C GLY A 346 4.61 8.42 -16.51
N HIS A 347 3.41 9.02 -16.33
CA HIS A 347 2.22 8.25 -15.96
C HIS A 347 1.59 7.51 -17.15
N LEU A 348 1.59 8.11 -18.34
CA LEU A 348 0.91 7.58 -19.54
C LEU A 348 1.72 6.52 -20.28
N THR A 349 3.05 6.53 -20.19
CA THR A 349 3.94 5.51 -20.79
C THR A 349 3.63 4.08 -20.35
N HIS A 350 2.98 3.93 -19.17
CA HIS A 350 2.55 2.63 -18.66
C HIS A 350 1.24 2.11 -19.27
N ALA A 351 0.67 2.80 -20.26
CA ALA A 351 -0.63 2.45 -20.86
C ALA A 351 -0.67 2.74 -22.37
N HIS A 352 -1.59 2.10 -23.07
CA HIS A 352 -1.87 2.41 -24.48
C HIS A 352 -2.68 3.72 -24.56
N CYS A 353 -1.99 4.85 -24.47
CA CYS A 353 -2.62 6.17 -24.36
C CYS A 353 -2.00 7.24 -25.28
N HIS A 354 -1.35 6.85 -26.38
CA HIS A 354 -0.63 7.76 -27.28
C HIS A 354 -1.50 8.92 -27.82
N ASP A 355 -2.74 8.64 -28.23
CA ASP A 355 -3.64 9.69 -28.71
C ASP A 355 -4.02 10.67 -27.61
N PHE A 356 -4.25 10.16 -26.40
CA PHE A 356 -4.54 10.99 -25.23
C PHE A 356 -3.33 11.82 -24.79
N GLU A 357 -2.14 11.28 -24.89
CA GLU A 357 -0.89 11.98 -24.62
C GLU A 357 -0.68 13.10 -25.65
N ARG A 358 -0.88 12.84 -26.94
CA ARG A 358 -0.84 13.86 -27.99
C ARG A 358 -1.87 14.96 -27.74
N GLU A 359 -3.08 14.63 -27.29
CA GLU A 359 -4.10 15.59 -26.90
C GLU A 359 -3.60 16.50 -25.76
N LEU A 360 -2.99 15.93 -24.69
CA LEU A 360 -2.47 16.71 -23.56
C LEU A 360 -1.33 17.65 -23.99
N ASN A 361 -0.42 17.16 -24.81
CA ASN A 361 0.70 17.95 -25.33
C ASN A 361 0.18 19.16 -26.13
N ARG A 362 -0.78 18.98 -27.05
CA ARG A 362 -1.42 20.09 -27.77
C ARG A 362 -2.07 21.11 -26.84
N ARG A 363 -2.67 20.67 -25.71
CA ARG A 363 -3.26 21.60 -24.72
C ARG A 363 -2.24 22.45 -24.00
N LEU A 364 -0.99 21.99 -23.91
CA LEU A 364 0.13 22.69 -23.28
C LEU A 364 1.12 23.28 -24.29
N THR A 365 0.83 23.20 -25.58
CA THR A 365 1.56 23.97 -26.62
C THR A 365 1.17 25.45 -26.50
N PHE A 366 2.17 26.31 -26.51
CA PHE A 366 2.01 27.77 -26.53
C PHE A 366 2.38 28.22 -27.94
N GLU A 367 1.52 29.02 -28.60
CA GLU A 367 1.90 29.73 -29.80
C GLU A 367 2.94 30.80 -29.41
N ASP A 368 4.02 30.89 -30.18
CA ASP A 368 5.08 31.84 -29.94
C ASP A 368 4.53 33.28 -29.73
N ARG A 369 4.75 33.83 -28.55
CA ARG A 369 4.38 35.21 -28.22
C ARG A 369 5.30 36.26 -28.86
N GLU A 370 6.22 35.86 -29.72
CA GLU A 370 7.15 36.77 -30.39
C GLU A 370 6.57 37.45 -31.63
N LYS A 371 5.28 37.30 -31.90
CA LYS A 371 4.61 38.04 -32.97
C LYS A 371 3.46 38.89 -32.45
N LYS A 372 3.75 39.84 -31.56
CA LYS A 372 2.99 41.09 -31.38
C LYS A 372 3.84 42.12 -30.65
#